data_257facbae76b60435fe9ef67f83ec372
#
_entry.id   257facbae76b60435fe9ef67f83ec372
#
_cell.length_a   1.000
_cell.length_b   1.000
_cell.length_c   1.000
_cell.angle_alpha   90.00
_cell.angle_beta   90.00
_cell.angle_gamma   90.00
#
_symmetry.space_group_name_H-M   'P 1'
#
loop_
_entity.id
_entity.type
_entity.pdbx_description
1 polymer ?
#
loop_
_entity_poly.entity_id
_entity_poly.type
_entity_poly.pdbx_seq_one_letter_code
_entity_poly.pdbx_strand_id
1 'polypeptide(L)'
;MKIKFTLLLMACLLLFAGQGEAKKWVSLFNGKDLNGWTVHGKAKWSVENGVLVGVGGMGHIYADAVCTDFEAKGMFRISSDPGSKSNSGFYFRCNPPADNIDGFPRGYEAQICHNQDAYSGWLWKPGTPTGKATELLTKDNEWFEYHIKMVGEHIQFWINGKLVMTYDDKEYKTGHFAIQGHNPGMKIEAKELYYREVK
;
A
#
# COMPACT_ATOMS: atom_id res chain seq x y z
N MET A 1 74.92 5.34 -7.15
CA MET A 1 73.67 5.92 -7.63
C MET A 1 72.53 5.28 -6.81
N LYS A 2 71.97 5.96 -5.81
CA LYS A 2 70.95 5.44 -4.90
C LYS A 2 69.60 5.94 -5.36
N ILE A 3 68.74 5.01 -5.83
CA ILE A 3 67.36 5.32 -6.26
C ILE A 3 66.49 5.32 -5.00
N LYS A 4 65.91 6.46 -4.67
CA LYS A 4 64.91 6.59 -3.60
C LYS A 4 63.51 6.26 -4.20
N PHE A 5 62.89 5.18 -3.74
CA PHE A 5 61.49 4.85 -3.98
C PHE A 5 60.65 5.68 -3.00
N THR A 6 59.88 6.60 -3.54
CA THR A 6 58.87 7.34 -2.78
C THR A 6 57.55 6.57 -2.89
N LEU A 7 57.11 5.95 -1.79
CA LEU A 7 55.80 5.28 -1.69
C LEU A 7 54.70 6.37 -1.59
N LEU A 8 53.89 6.48 -2.60
CA LEU A 8 52.69 7.34 -2.60
C LEU A 8 51.53 6.56 -1.95
N LEU A 9 51.21 6.88 -0.70
CA LEU A 9 50.06 6.31 0.01
C LEU A 9 48.81 6.98 -0.51
N MET A 10 48.05 6.30 -1.35
CA MET A 10 46.76 6.74 -1.83
C MET A 10 45.68 6.39 -0.77
N ALA A 11 45.31 7.37 0.05
CA ALA A 11 44.23 7.22 1.03
C ALA A 11 42.89 7.18 0.29
N CYS A 12 42.31 6.00 0.11
CA CYS A 12 40.91 5.86 -0.28
C CYS A 12 40.02 6.33 0.86
N LEU A 13 39.48 7.55 0.77
CA LEU A 13 38.37 7.99 1.59
C LEU A 13 37.11 7.20 1.13
N LEU A 14 36.76 6.15 1.85
CA LEU A 14 35.44 5.53 1.76
C LEU A 14 34.44 6.50 2.36
N LEU A 15 33.74 7.22 1.50
CA LEU A 15 32.52 7.93 1.86
C LEU A 15 31.46 6.88 2.24
N PHE A 16 31.37 6.55 3.53
CA PHE A 16 30.18 5.91 4.06
C PHE A 16 29.03 6.92 3.94
N ALA A 17 28.27 6.84 2.84
CA ALA A 17 26.95 7.43 2.79
C ALA A 17 26.16 6.76 3.93
N GLY A 18 25.86 7.53 4.99
CA GLY A 18 25.09 7.06 6.11
C GLY A 18 23.75 6.56 5.60
N GLN A 19 23.56 5.25 5.53
CA GLN A 19 22.24 4.66 5.42
C GLN A 19 21.53 4.98 6.74
N GLY A 20 20.63 5.96 6.71
CA GLY A 20 19.78 6.26 7.85
C GLY A 20 19.12 4.97 8.32
N GLU A 21 19.20 4.69 9.62
CA GLU A 21 18.62 3.49 10.22
C GLU A 21 17.12 3.45 9.90
N ALA A 22 16.68 2.41 9.18
CA ALA A 22 15.28 2.27 8.82
C ALA A 22 14.44 2.18 10.10
N LYS A 23 13.41 3.02 10.22
CA LYS A 23 12.53 3.00 11.40
C LYS A 23 11.89 1.63 11.56
N LYS A 24 11.57 1.27 12.81
CA LYS A 24 10.90 -0.01 13.10
C LYS A 24 9.51 -0.07 12.49
N TRP A 25 9.09 -1.26 12.09
CA TRP A 25 7.72 -1.52 11.65
C TRP A 25 6.73 -1.26 12.80
N VAL A 26 5.67 -0.53 12.51
CA VAL A 26 4.57 -0.23 13.40
C VAL A 26 3.33 -0.94 12.86
N SER A 27 2.57 -1.59 13.75
CA SER A 27 1.31 -2.23 13.35
C SER A 27 0.24 -1.18 13.07
N LEU A 28 -0.41 -1.28 11.90
CA LEU A 28 -1.62 -0.51 11.57
C LEU A 28 -2.89 -1.16 12.12
N PHE A 29 -2.87 -2.46 12.39
CA PHE A 29 -4.04 -3.23 12.81
C PHE A 29 -3.68 -4.13 13.99
N ASN A 30 -4.46 -4.05 15.07
CA ASN A 30 -4.19 -4.77 16.31
C ASN A 30 -4.67 -6.23 16.32
N GLY A 31 -5.40 -6.67 15.28
CA GLY A 31 -5.95 -8.02 15.17
C GLY A 31 -7.11 -8.35 16.10
N LYS A 32 -7.68 -7.36 16.82
CA LYS A 32 -8.71 -7.60 17.85
C LYS A 32 -10.00 -6.84 17.56
N ASP A 33 -9.88 -5.58 17.19
CA ASP A 33 -11.00 -4.67 16.99
C ASP A 33 -10.63 -3.56 15.99
N LEU A 34 -11.57 -2.65 15.75
CA LEU A 34 -11.40 -1.52 14.83
C LEU A 34 -10.81 -0.27 15.51
N ASN A 35 -10.25 -0.37 16.72
CA ASN A 35 -9.58 0.76 17.35
C ASN A 35 -8.40 1.24 16.48
N GLY A 36 -8.34 2.54 16.23
CA GLY A 36 -7.38 3.14 15.30
C GLY A 36 -7.83 3.14 13.84
N TRP A 37 -9.12 2.81 13.59
CA TRP A 37 -9.72 2.83 12.27
C TRP A 37 -11.09 3.50 12.27
N THR A 38 -11.39 4.32 11.25
CA THR A 38 -12.67 5.02 11.06
C THR A 38 -13.33 4.58 9.77
N VAL A 39 -14.61 4.18 9.84
CA VAL A 39 -15.41 3.72 8.69
C VAL A 39 -16.12 4.91 8.03
N HIS A 40 -16.05 4.97 6.70
CA HIS A 40 -16.79 5.89 5.85
C HIS A 40 -17.51 5.12 4.74
N GLY A 41 -18.75 5.49 4.46
CA GLY A 41 -19.57 4.87 3.40
C GLY A 41 -20.36 3.67 3.87
N LYS A 42 -20.78 2.81 2.93
CA LYS A 42 -21.76 1.72 3.14
C LYS A 42 -21.13 0.35 3.39
N ALA A 43 -19.85 0.17 3.10
CA ALA A 43 -19.16 -1.07 3.40
C ALA A 43 -19.22 -1.39 4.89
N LYS A 44 -19.42 -2.63 5.23
CA LYS A 44 -19.46 -3.12 6.62
C LYS A 44 -18.11 -3.74 6.94
N TRP A 45 -17.60 -3.36 8.11
CA TRP A 45 -16.29 -3.80 8.58
C TRP A 45 -16.41 -4.52 9.91
N SER A 46 -15.68 -5.63 10.03
CA SER A 46 -15.61 -6.45 11.25
C SER A 46 -14.19 -6.98 11.44
N VAL A 47 -13.94 -7.55 12.62
CA VAL A 47 -12.74 -8.34 12.90
C VAL A 47 -13.14 -9.77 13.20
N GLU A 48 -12.62 -10.70 12.43
CA GLU A 48 -12.95 -12.13 12.53
C GLU A 48 -11.65 -12.96 12.64
N ASN A 49 -11.43 -13.58 13.79
CA ASN A 49 -10.23 -14.42 14.02
C ASN A 49 -8.89 -13.71 13.72
N GLY A 50 -8.77 -12.44 14.09
CA GLY A 50 -7.54 -11.67 13.84
C GLY A 50 -7.43 -11.06 12.45
N VAL A 51 -8.47 -11.18 11.62
CA VAL A 51 -8.55 -10.68 10.26
C VAL A 51 -9.51 -9.49 10.20
N LEU A 52 -9.11 -8.39 9.59
CA LEU A 52 -9.98 -7.28 9.21
C LEU A 52 -10.78 -7.70 7.98
N VAL A 53 -12.11 -7.65 8.09
CA VAL A 53 -13.03 -8.10 7.04
C VAL A 53 -13.92 -6.95 6.59
N GLY A 54 -13.98 -6.71 5.28
CA GLY A 54 -14.86 -5.73 4.64
C GLY A 54 -15.79 -6.40 3.64
N VAL A 55 -17.09 -6.11 3.74
CA VAL A 55 -18.13 -6.65 2.85
C VAL A 55 -19.13 -5.58 2.41
N GLY A 56 -19.69 -5.77 1.25
CA GLY A 56 -20.90 -5.11 0.74
C GLY A 56 -20.81 -3.60 0.56
N GLY A 57 -21.09 -3.10 -0.61
CA GLY A 57 -21.27 -1.69 -0.93
C GLY A 57 -19.99 -0.85 -0.96
N MET A 58 -20.13 0.36 -1.50
CA MET A 58 -19.05 1.33 -1.58
C MET A 58 -18.76 1.93 -0.20
N GLY A 59 -17.51 1.94 0.20
CA GLY A 59 -17.04 2.57 1.43
C GLY A 59 -15.58 2.22 1.73
N HIS A 60 -15.01 2.91 2.69
CA HIS A 60 -13.61 2.76 3.06
C HIS A 60 -13.47 2.69 4.57
N ILE A 61 -12.42 2.03 5.03
CA ILE A 61 -11.98 2.12 6.41
C ILE A 61 -10.59 2.76 6.44
N TYR A 62 -10.45 3.86 7.18
CA TYR A 62 -9.23 4.68 7.25
C TYR A 62 -8.49 4.39 8.56
N ALA A 63 -7.20 4.11 8.48
CA ALA A 63 -6.34 4.08 9.66
C ALA A 63 -6.09 5.50 10.19
N ASP A 64 -5.99 5.66 11.51
CA ASP A 64 -5.63 6.95 12.14
C ASP A 64 -4.19 7.36 11.79
N ALA A 65 -3.33 6.39 11.46
CA ALA A 65 -1.96 6.63 11.05
C ALA A 65 -1.87 7.48 9.76
N VAL A 66 -0.98 8.47 9.78
CA VAL A 66 -0.68 9.33 8.64
C VAL A 66 0.69 8.99 8.08
N CYS A 67 0.81 8.94 6.76
CA CYS A 67 2.07 8.65 6.07
C CYS A 67 2.49 9.79 5.14
N THR A 68 3.82 9.96 5.02
CA THR A 68 4.48 10.87 4.05
C THR A 68 5.46 10.04 3.23
N ASP A 69 6.71 9.88 3.66
CA ASP A 69 7.64 8.93 3.07
C ASP A 69 7.62 7.64 3.89
N PHE A 70 7.27 6.54 3.28
CA PHE A 70 6.95 5.32 4.01
C PHE A 70 7.22 4.04 3.21
N GLU A 71 7.28 2.95 3.95
CA GLU A 71 7.00 1.60 3.47
C GLU A 71 5.80 1.06 4.24
N ALA A 72 4.90 0.36 3.55
CA ALA A 72 3.77 -0.33 4.16
C ALA A 72 3.62 -1.72 3.54
N LYS A 73 3.17 -2.69 4.33
CA LYS A 73 2.89 -4.03 3.84
C LYS A 73 1.75 -4.68 4.60
N GLY A 74 1.15 -5.68 3.97
CA GLY A 74 0.09 -6.47 4.58
C GLY A 74 -0.27 -7.68 3.75
N MET A 75 -0.95 -8.62 4.38
CA MET A 75 -1.55 -9.77 3.71
C MET A 75 -2.99 -9.43 3.36
N PHE A 76 -3.34 -9.66 2.10
CA PHE A 76 -4.68 -9.40 1.57
C PHE A 76 -5.24 -10.65 0.90
N ARG A 77 -6.56 -10.81 0.98
CA ARG A 77 -7.32 -11.81 0.24
C ARG A 77 -8.63 -11.17 -0.20
N ILE A 78 -8.97 -11.30 -1.46
CA ILE A 78 -10.25 -10.83 -1.99
C ILE A 78 -10.99 -12.00 -2.62
N SER A 79 -12.30 -12.03 -2.46
CA SER A 79 -13.19 -12.97 -3.10
C SER A 79 -14.50 -12.27 -3.48
N SER A 80 -15.27 -12.89 -4.37
CA SER A 80 -16.59 -12.41 -4.74
C SER A 80 -17.58 -13.53 -4.96
N ASP A 81 -18.86 -13.24 -4.76
CA ASP A 81 -19.95 -14.12 -5.13
C ASP A 81 -19.96 -14.37 -6.66
N PRO A 82 -20.47 -15.50 -7.14
CA PRO A 82 -20.62 -15.76 -8.57
C PRO A 82 -21.33 -14.61 -9.28
N GLY A 83 -20.71 -14.06 -10.33
CA GLY A 83 -21.22 -12.91 -11.09
C GLY A 83 -20.92 -11.54 -10.51
N SER A 84 -20.35 -11.45 -9.31
CA SER A 84 -19.86 -10.20 -8.74
C SER A 84 -18.40 -9.92 -9.13
N LYS A 85 -17.95 -8.67 -8.92
CA LYS A 85 -16.56 -8.26 -9.17
C LYS A 85 -15.76 -8.34 -7.89
N SER A 86 -14.54 -8.91 -7.96
CA SER A 86 -13.53 -8.82 -6.92
C SER A 86 -12.78 -7.49 -7.10
N ASN A 87 -13.24 -6.42 -6.47
CA ASN A 87 -12.62 -5.10 -6.56
C ASN A 87 -12.49 -4.45 -5.19
N SER A 88 -11.27 -4.02 -4.86
CA SER A 88 -10.86 -3.34 -3.63
C SER A 88 -9.56 -2.57 -3.89
N GLY A 89 -9.04 -1.88 -2.88
CA GLY A 89 -7.76 -1.20 -2.95
C GLY A 89 -7.16 -0.96 -1.58
N PHE A 90 -5.83 -0.93 -1.52
CA PHE A 90 -5.08 -0.44 -0.37
C PHE A 90 -4.60 0.97 -0.67
N TYR A 91 -5.22 1.95 -0.02
CA TYR A 91 -4.97 3.38 -0.23
C TYR A 91 -3.86 3.89 0.67
N PHE A 92 -3.15 4.92 0.20
CA PHE A 92 -2.10 5.59 0.95
C PHE A 92 -2.02 7.08 0.54
N ARG A 93 -1.46 7.90 1.43
CA ARG A 93 -1.48 9.36 1.34
C ARG A 93 -2.88 9.86 0.95
N CYS A 94 -3.91 9.26 1.55
CA CYS A 94 -5.28 9.53 1.18
C CYS A 94 -6.06 10.22 2.29
N ASN A 95 -7.08 10.97 1.89
CA ASN A 95 -8.01 11.61 2.80
C ASN A 95 -9.43 11.31 2.33
N PRO A 96 -10.41 11.14 3.26
CA PRO A 96 -11.80 11.01 2.88
C PRO A 96 -12.26 12.25 2.11
N PRO A 97 -13.18 12.10 1.15
CA PRO A 97 -13.78 13.24 0.47
C PRO A 97 -14.55 14.12 1.47
N ALA A 98 -14.41 15.45 1.36
CA ALA A 98 -14.97 16.39 2.32
C ALA A 98 -16.51 16.37 2.36
N ASP A 99 -17.14 16.16 1.19
CA ASP A 99 -18.58 16.36 1.01
C ASP A 99 -19.31 15.06 0.61
N ASN A 100 -18.62 13.96 0.46
CA ASN A 100 -19.20 12.68 0.02
C ASN A 100 -18.51 11.50 0.70
N ILE A 101 -19.11 10.98 1.73
CA ILE A 101 -18.59 9.82 2.49
C ILE A 101 -18.60 8.53 1.66
N ASP A 102 -19.38 8.46 0.58
CA ASP A 102 -19.47 7.32 -0.34
C ASP A 102 -18.50 7.47 -1.54
N GLY A 103 -17.78 8.59 -1.67
CA GLY A 103 -16.88 8.88 -2.77
C GLY A 103 -15.50 8.23 -2.62
N PHE A 104 -14.71 8.32 -3.69
CA PHE A 104 -13.32 7.86 -3.66
C PHE A 104 -12.43 8.78 -2.81
N PRO A 105 -11.50 8.23 -2.02
CA PRO A 105 -10.52 9.00 -1.28
C PRO A 105 -9.67 9.87 -2.22
N ARG A 106 -9.30 11.05 -1.77
CA ARG A 106 -8.27 11.85 -2.44
C ARG A 106 -6.90 11.33 -2.03
N GLY A 107 -6.25 10.58 -2.89
CA GLY A 107 -4.98 9.92 -2.62
C GLY A 107 -4.64 8.90 -3.68
N TYR A 108 -3.71 8.03 -3.36
CA TYR A 108 -3.30 6.92 -4.22
C TYR A 108 -3.94 5.62 -3.77
N GLU A 109 -4.25 4.78 -4.74
CA GLU A 109 -4.78 3.44 -4.53
C GLU A 109 -3.86 2.39 -5.16
N ALA A 110 -3.41 1.47 -4.35
CA ALA A 110 -2.81 0.23 -4.80
C ALA A 110 -3.93 -0.79 -5.03
N GLN A 111 -4.26 -1.01 -6.31
CA GLN A 111 -5.40 -1.81 -6.76
C GLN A 111 -5.33 -3.25 -6.28
N ILE A 112 -6.46 -3.79 -5.83
CA ILE A 112 -6.69 -5.20 -5.49
C ILE A 112 -7.89 -5.68 -6.29
N CYS A 113 -7.64 -6.32 -7.44
CA CYS A 113 -8.67 -6.76 -8.38
C CYS A 113 -8.16 -7.90 -9.25
N HIS A 114 -9.02 -8.86 -9.62
CA HIS A 114 -8.63 -10.01 -10.45
C HIS A 114 -9.36 -10.09 -11.78
N ASN A 115 -10.45 -9.37 -11.95
CA ASN A 115 -11.37 -9.53 -13.08
C ASN A 115 -11.63 -8.24 -13.86
N GLN A 116 -10.63 -7.36 -13.92
CA GLN A 116 -10.64 -6.12 -14.72
C GLN A 116 -9.27 -5.92 -15.38
N ASP A 117 -9.19 -5.08 -16.40
CA ASP A 117 -7.95 -4.77 -17.10
C ASP A 117 -6.91 -4.13 -16.19
N ALA A 118 -7.35 -3.27 -15.26
CA ALA A 118 -6.49 -2.69 -14.23
C ALA A 118 -6.55 -3.54 -12.95
N TYR A 119 -5.80 -4.62 -12.95
CA TYR A 119 -5.76 -5.65 -11.90
C TYR A 119 -4.85 -5.28 -10.72
N SER A 120 -4.73 -6.19 -9.76
CA SER A 120 -3.88 -6.02 -8.56
C SER A 120 -2.46 -5.61 -8.94
N GLY A 121 -1.95 -4.59 -8.26
CA GLY A 121 -0.65 -4.00 -8.54
C GLY A 121 -0.68 -2.76 -9.42
N TRP A 122 -1.82 -2.40 -10.04
CA TRP A 122 -1.94 -1.11 -10.69
C TRP A 122 -2.07 0.03 -9.66
N LEU A 123 -1.59 1.20 -10.05
CA LEU A 123 -1.79 2.44 -9.31
C LEU A 123 -3.01 3.18 -9.86
N TRP A 124 -3.91 3.59 -8.96
CA TRP A 124 -5.02 4.49 -9.27
C TRP A 124 -4.89 5.81 -8.51
N LYS A 125 -5.38 6.87 -9.12
CA LYS A 125 -5.82 8.10 -8.47
C LYS A 125 -7.34 8.18 -8.57
N PRO A 126 -8.06 9.07 -7.88
CA PRO A 126 -9.51 9.08 -7.90
C PRO A 126 -10.10 8.92 -9.30
N GLY A 127 -10.73 7.75 -9.54
CA GLY A 127 -11.38 7.41 -10.80
C GLY A 127 -10.48 7.16 -12.02
N THR A 128 -9.14 7.17 -11.89
CA THR A 128 -8.24 7.04 -13.05
C THR A 128 -7.09 6.07 -12.80
N PRO A 129 -6.96 5.00 -13.61
CA PRO A 129 -5.77 4.14 -13.59
C PRO A 129 -4.57 4.91 -14.16
N THR A 130 -3.43 4.91 -13.45
CA THR A 130 -2.25 5.69 -13.81
C THR A 130 -0.99 4.83 -14.00
N GLY A 131 -0.53 4.14 -12.97
CA GLY A 131 0.62 3.22 -13.06
C GLY A 131 0.18 1.80 -13.35
N LYS A 132 0.84 1.13 -14.31
CA LYS A 132 0.51 -0.24 -14.73
C LYS A 132 1.40 -1.26 -14.04
N ALA A 133 0.80 -2.31 -13.49
CA ALA A 133 1.55 -3.48 -13.09
C ALA A 133 2.03 -4.26 -14.33
N THR A 134 3.22 -4.83 -14.22
CA THR A 134 3.84 -5.61 -15.31
C THR A 134 3.16 -6.98 -15.52
N GLU A 135 2.53 -7.51 -14.47
CA GLU A 135 1.85 -8.80 -14.48
C GLU A 135 0.87 -8.96 -13.33
N LEU A 136 -0.11 -9.84 -13.47
CA LEU A 136 -1.04 -10.25 -12.43
C LEU A 136 -0.46 -11.45 -11.66
N LEU A 137 -0.12 -11.25 -10.38
CA LEU A 137 0.46 -12.28 -9.50
C LEU A 137 -0.49 -12.77 -8.41
N THR A 138 -1.74 -12.32 -8.45
CA THR A 138 -2.75 -12.66 -7.43
C THR A 138 -3.88 -13.48 -8.03
N LYS A 139 -4.57 -14.25 -7.18
CA LYS A 139 -5.74 -15.04 -7.56
C LYS A 139 -6.88 -14.80 -6.59
N ASP A 140 -8.09 -14.95 -7.08
CA ASP A 140 -9.29 -14.84 -6.27
C ASP A 140 -9.26 -15.84 -5.11
N ASN A 141 -9.65 -15.39 -3.92
CA ASN A 141 -9.70 -16.16 -2.68
C ASN A 141 -8.35 -16.76 -2.22
N GLU A 142 -7.20 -16.28 -2.72
CA GLU A 142 -5.87 -16.65 -2.24
C GLU A 142 -5.23 -15.47 -1.49
N TRP A 143 -4.51 -15.75 -0.38
CA TRP A 143 -3.73 -14.75 0.34
C TRP A 143 -2.49 -14.34 -0.46
N PHE A 144 -2.21 -13.03 -0.51
CA PHE A 144 -0.99 -12.47 -1.10
C PHE A 144 -0.45 -11.33 -0.23
N GLU A 145 0.86 -11.12 -0.27
CA GLU A 145 1.49 -9.95 0.32
C GLU A 145 1.43 -8.78 -0.66
N TYR A 146 0.99 -7.63 -0.18
CA TYR A 146 1.18 -6.35 -0.83
C TYR A 146 2.22 -5.55 -0.07
N HIS A 147 3.28 -5.09 -0.72
CA HIS A 147 4.27 -4.18 -0.16
C HIS A 147 4.32 -2.91 -1.03
N ILE A 148 4.23 -1.76 -0.40
CA ILE A 148 4.25 -0.42 -0.99
C ILE A 148 5.41 0.34 -0.40
N LYS A 149 6.17 1.03 -1.25
CA LYS A 149 7.14 2.04 -0.84
C LYS A 149 6.88 3.33 -1.61
N MET A 150 6.81 4.43 -0.89
CA MET A 150 6.75 5.75 -1.47
C MET A 150 7.70 6.70 -0.74
N VAL A 151 8.65 7.27 -1.50
CA VAL A 151 9.63 8.24 -1.01
C VAL A 151 9.65 9.41 -1.98
N GLY A 152 9.35 10.60 -1.48
CA GLY A 152 9.15 11.77 -2.33
C GLY A 152 8.01 11.53 -3.32
N GLU A 153 8.35 11.50 -4.60
CA GLU A 153 7.45 11.29 -5.73
C GLU A 153 7.47 9.83 -6.23
N HIS A 154 8.46 9.03 -5.78
CA HIS A 154 8.72 7.69 -6.30
C HIS A 154 7.88 6.63 -5.59
N ILE A 155 7.06 5.88 -6.34
CA ILE A 155 6.12 4.87 -5.88
C ILE A 155 6.54 3.51 -6.43
N GLN A 156 6.59 2.51 -5.58
CA GLN A 156 6.91 1.14 -5.96
C GLN A 156 5.94 0.16 -5.29
N PHE A 157 5.48 -0.85 -6.06
CA PHE A 157 4.65 -1.93 -5.54
C PHE A 157 5.28 -3.29 -5.77
N TRP A 158 5.28 -4.11 -4.72
CA TRP A 158 5.63 -5.52 -4.79
C TRP A 158 4.42 -6.37 -4.43
N ILE A 159 4.22 -7.45 -5.16
CA ILE A 159 3.26 -8.50 -4.86
C ILE A 159 4.05 -9.79 -4.63
N ASN A 160 3.86 -10.44 -3.45
CA ASN A 160 4.59 -11.63 -3.06
C ASN A 160 6.11 -11.50 -3.22
N GLY A 161 6.66 -10.34 -2.84
CA GLY A 161 8.08 -10.01 -2.92
C GLY A 161 8.60 -9.64 -4.31
N LYS A 162 7.78 -9.70 -5.38
CA LYS A 162 8.16 -9.32 -6.74
C LYS A 162 7.73 -7.88 -7.04
N LEU A 163 8.67 -7.04 -7.50
CA LEU A 163 8.37 -5.67 -7.98
C LEU A 163 7.52 -5.76 -9.25
N VAL A 164 6.32 -5.20 -9.21
CA VAL A 164 5.36 -5.22 -10.31
C VAL A 164 5.04 -3.85 -10.89
N MET A 165 5.29 -2.78 -10.13
CA MET A 165 4.99 -1.42 -10.58
C MET A 165 5.99 -0.42 -10.00
N THR A 166 6.40 0.53 -10.85
CA THR A 166 7.15 1.73 -10.47
C THR A 166 6.53 2.92 -11.19
N TYR A 167 6.31 4.01 -10.46
CA TYR A 167 5.70 5.22 -11.01
C TYR A 167 6.14 6.45 -10.21
N ASP A 168 6.24 7.61 -10.87
CA ASP A 168 6.55 8.88 -10.21
C ASP A 168 5.33 9.79 -10.28
N ASP A 169 4.88 10.27 -9.10
CA ASP A 169 3.77 11.20 -8.99
C ASP A 169 3.90 12.09 -7.74
N LYS A 170 3.57 13.36 -7.88
CA LYS A 170 3.76 14.40 -6.84
C LYS A 170 2.48 14.99 -6.29
N GLU A 171 1.32 14.48 -6.71
CA GLU A 171 0.04 15.12 -6.40
C GLU A 171 -0.31 15.05 -4.91
N TYR A 172 -0.23 13.85 -4.31
CA TYR A 172 -0.56 13.66 -2.90
C TYR A 172 0.72 13.43 -2.08
N LYS A 173 0.95 14.30 -1.08
CA LYS A 173 2.19 14.30 -0.29
C LYS A 173 2.06 13.59 1.05
N THR A 174 0.85 13.59 1.63
CA THR A 174 0.58 13.03 2.94
C THR A 174 -0.90 12.65 3.08
N GLY A 175 -1.22 11.78 3.99
CA GLY A 175 -2.58 11.34 4.30
C GLY A 175 -2.58 9.98 4.98
N HIS A 176 -3.75 9.42 5.15
CA HIS A 176 -3.99 8.15 5.82
C HIS A 176 -3.71 6.95 4.92
N PHE A 177 -3.66 5.76 5.54
CA PHE A 177 -3.91 4.50 4.86
C PHE A 177 -5.41 4.20 4.91
N ALA A 178 -5.94 3.54 3.86
CA ALA A 178 -7.31 3.07 3.88
C ALA A 178 -7.46 1.76 3.08
N ILE A 179 -8.55 1.03 3.33
CA ILE A 179 -8.93 -0.15 2.55
C ILE A 179 -10.35 0.06 2.03
N GLN A 180 -10.60 -0.34 0.80
CA GLN A 180 -11.88 -0.15 0.12
C GLN A 180 -12.77 -1.39 0.22
N GLY A 181 -14.07 -1.17 0.52
CA GLY A 181 -15.16 -2.03 0.07
C GLY A 181 -15.75 -1.39 -1.19
N HIS A 182 -15.77 -2.10 -2.31
CA HIS A 182 -16.16 -1.48 -3.58
C HIS A 182 -17.61 -1.77 -3.99
N ASN A 183 -18.01 -3.03 -4.02
CA ASN A 183 -19.32 -3.42 -4.54
C ASN A 183 -19.98 -4.52 -3.70
N PRO A 184 -21.31 -4.66 -3.77
CA PRO A 184 -21.98 -5.82 -3.18
C PRO A 184 -21.47 -7.13 -3.75
N GLY A 185 -21.46 -8.18 -2.92
CA GLY A 185 -20.99 -9.51 -3.27
C GLY A 185 -19.47 -9.70 -3.27
N MET A 186 -18.69 -8.65 -2.94
CA MET A 186 -17.26 -8.79 -2.70
C MET A 186 -16.97 -8.93 -1.20
N LYS A 187 -15.86 -9.58 -0.90
CA LYS A 187 -15.28 -9.65 0.45
C LYS A 187 -13.78 -9.40 0.36
N ILE A 188 -13.31 -8.37 1.07
CA ILE A 188 -11.88 -8.10 1.28
C ILE A 188 -11.48 -8.51 2.69
N GLU A 189 -10.34 -9.16 2.81
CA GLU A 189 -9.76 -9.59 4.07
C GLU A 189 -8.32 -9.09 4.14
N ALA A 190 -7.93 -8.55 5.31
CA ALA A 190 -6.59 -8.03 5.52
C ALA A 190 -6.06 -8.40 6.91
N LYS A 191 -4.78 -8.68 7.02
CA LYS A 191 -4.08 -8.96 8.26
C LYS A 191 -2.61 -8.58 8.16
N GLU A 192 -1.90 -8.60 9.30
CA GLU A 192 -0.46 -8.31 9.32
C GLU A 192 -0.13 -6.99 8.61
N LEU A 193 -0.96 -5.97 8.88
CA LEU A 193 -0.80 -4.64 8.32
C LEU A 193 0.24 -3.85 9.12
N TYR A 194 1.32 -3.46 8.46
CA TYR A 194 2.42 -2.72 9.06
C TYR A 194 2.85 -1.57 8.17
N TYR A 195 3.38 -0.52 8.79
CA TYR A 195 4.09 0.55 8.10
C TYR A 195 5.34 0.97 8.86
N ARG A 196 6.24 1.65 8.19
CA ARG A 196 7.35 2.40 8.79
C ARG A 196 7.60 3.66 7.98
N GLU A 197 8.02 4.71 8.66
CA GLU A 197 8.51 5.90 7.96
C GLU A 197 9.90 5.62 7.38
N VAL A 198 10.16 6.18 6.22
CA VAL A 198 11.46 6.20 5.54
C VAL A 198 11.98 7.63 5.59
N LYS A 199 13.26 7.77 5.92
CA LYS A 199 13.94 9.08 5.91
C LYS A 199 14.63 9.31 4.57
#